data_8223ee657cc6993d94714dd24d5044ee
#
_entry.id   8223ee657cc6993d94714dd24d5044ee
#
_cell.length_a   1.000
_cell.length_b   1.000
_cell.length_c   1.000
_cell.angle_alpha   90.00
_cell.angle_beta   90.00
_cell.angle_gamma   90.00
#
_symmetry.space_group_name_H-M   'P 1'
#
loop_
_entity.id
_entity.type
_entity.pdbx_description
1 polymer ?
#
loop_
_entity_poly.entity_id
_entity_poly.type
_entity_poly.pdbx_seq_one_letter_code
_entity_poly.pdbx_strand_id
1 'polypeptide(L)'
;MRCIIPNKVKFINDLNKVIPTYKAGIEKIEYKVFKCDKFKEEFGNQVYYQEYLVVTYDGGALGVRSCNGNSFTAIFEELAKMLDGGYYDEVQDLHDCENSELWKEASLEELEEDYKNK
;
A
#
# COMPACT_ATOMS: atom_id res chain seq x y z
N MET A 1 9.86 -16.83 -0.47
CA MET A 1 10.06 -15.40 -0.74
C MET A 1 8.75 -14.75 -1.13
N ARG A 2 8.46 -13.62 -0.53
CA ARG A 2 7.20 -12.90 -0.75
C ARG A 2 7.28 -12.02 -2.00
N CYS A 3 6.20 -12.03 -2.79
CA CYS A 3 6.04 -11.19 -3.97
C CYS A 3 4.81 -10.31 -3.84
N ILE A 4 4.92 -9.09 -4.30
CA ILE A 4 3.77 -8.21 -4.39
C ILE A 4 3.09 -8.43 -5.74
N ILE A 5 1.78 -8.63 -5.72
CA ILE A 5 0.98 -8.83 -6.94
C ILE A 5 0.66 -7.46 -7.55
N PRO A 6 1.25 -7.10 -8.71
CA PRO A 6 1.08 -5.77 -9.29
C PRO A 6 -0.37 -5.44 -9.63
N ASN A 7 -1.14 -6.42 -10.08
CA ASN A 7 -2.56 -6.22 -10.42
C ASN A 7 -3.38 -5.76 -9.23
N LYS A 8 -3.07 -6.25 -8.04
CA LYS A 8 -3.74 -5.84 -6.81
C LYS A 8 -3.48 -4.36 -6.52
N VAL A 9 -2.22 -3.96 -6.61
CA VAL A 9 -1.81 -2.57 -6.39
C VAL A 9 -2.47 -1.66 -7.41
N LYS A 10 -2.40 -2.04 -8.67
CA LYS A 10 -3.02 -1.26 -9.76
C LYS A 10 -4.52 -1.11 -9.57
N PHE A 11 -5.20 -2.20 -9.21
CA PHE A 11 -6.64 -2.18 -9.04
C PHE A 11 -7.06 -1.23 -7.91
N ILE A 12 -6.37 -1.31 -6.77
CA ILE A 12 -6.67 -0.42 -5.63
C ILE A 12 -6.42 1.04 -6.02
N ASN A 13 -5.31 1.32 -6.70
CA ASN A 13 -5.00 2.69 -7.12
C ASN A 13 -6.00 3.22 -8.16
N ASP A 14 -6.51 2.36 -9.03
CA ASP A 14 -7.49 2.76 -10.04
C ASP A 14 -8.85 3.11 -9.43
N LEU A 15 -9.14 2.64 -8.22
CA LEU A 15 -10.37 3.02 -7.52
C LEU A 15 -10.45 4.51 -7.23
N ASN A 16 -9.33 5.22 -7.28
CA ASN A 16 -9.31 6.67 -7.15
C ASN A 16 -10.16 7.39 -8.18
N LYS A 17 -10.41 6.74 -9.32
CA LYS A 17 -11.20 7.33 -10.40
C LYS A 17 -12.70 7.26 -10.12
N VAL A 18 -13.11 6.38 -9.22
CA VAL A 18 -14.53 6.06 -9.02
C VAL A 18 -14.99 6.38 -7.60
N ILE A 19 -14.26 5.91 -6.59
CA ILE A 19 -14.71 6.00 -5.19
C ILE A 19 -14.92 7.44 -4.72
N PRO A 20 -14.01 8.40 -4.99
CA PRO A 20 -14.24 9.79 -4.57
C PRO A 20 -15.51 10.42 -5.17
N THR A 21 -15.97 9.93 -6.30
CA THR A 21 -17.21 10.41 -6.92
C THR A 21 -18.44 9.88 -6.19
N TYR A 22 -18.35 8.66 -5.66
CA TYR A 22 -19.45 8.02 -4.95
C TYR A 22 -19.53 8.41 -3.49
N LYS A 23 -18.39 8.59 -2.85
CA LYS A 23 -18.32 8.76 -1.40
C LYS A 23 -17.83 10.15 -1.06
N ALA A 24 -18.73 11.01 -0.61
CA ALA A 24 -18.36 12.33 -0.14
C ALA A 24 -17.41 12.22 1.05
N GLY A 25 -16.43 13.09 1.11
CA GLY A 25 -15.45 13.09 2.17
C GLY A 25 -14.18 12.29 1.89
N ILE A 26 -14.10 11.63 0.76
CA ILE A 26 -12.91 10.91 0.33
C ILE A 26 -12.26 11.69 -0.81
N GLU A 27 -10.99 12.04 -0.63
CA GLU A 27 -10.22 12.73 -1.64
C GLU A 27 -9.41 11.77 -2.51
N LYS A 28 -8.80 10.73 -1.89
CA LYS A 28 -7.86 9.87 -2.59
C LYS A 28 -7.74 8.52 -1.90
N ILE A 29 -7.52 7.48 -2.70
CA ILE A 29 -7.22 6.13 -2.23
C ILE A 29 -5.94 5.67 -2.91
N GLU A 30 -5.01 5.16 -2.12
CA GLU A 30 -3.74 4.64 -2.63
C GLU A 30 -3.35 3.34 -1.96
N TYR A 31 -2.68 2.49 -2.70
CA TYR A 31 -1.97 1.34 -2.16
C TYR A 31 -0.49 1.62 -2.35
N LYS A 32 0.22 1.86 -1.26
CA LYS A 32 1.64 2.20 -1.29
C LYS A 32 2.47 1.01 -0.87
N VAL A 33 3.53 0.75 -1.62
CA VAL A 33 4.45 -0.35 -1.34
C VAL A 33 5.85 0.23 -1.21
N PHE A 34 6.52 -0.12 -0.13
CA PHE A 34 7.91 0.24 0.11
C PHE A 34 8.75 -1.03 0.07
N LYS A 35 9.94 -0.94 -0.45
CA LYS A 35 10.85 -2.08 -0.47
C LYS A 35 12.17 -1.73 0.19
N CYS A 36 12.78 -2.75 0.80
CA CYS A 36 14.08 -2.66 1.42
C CYS A 36 14.92 -3.81 0.88
N ASP A 37 16.00 -3.48 0.22
CA ASP A 37 16.95 -4.48 -0.30
C ASP A 37 18.31 -4.45 0.41
N LYS A 38 18.38 -3.72 1.54
CA LYS A 38 19.60 -3.60 2.34
C LYS A 38 20.19 -4.94 2.77
N PHE A 39 19.32 -5.90 3.06
CA PHE A 39 19.73 -7.21 3.55
C PHE A 39 19.77 -8.28 2.47
N LYS A 40 19.75 -7.85 1.23
CA LYS A 40 19.70 -8.75 0.07
C LYS A 40 20.84 -9.74 0.05
N GLU A 41 22.06 -9.29 0.34
CA GLU A 41 23.25 -10.14 0.36
C GLU A 41 23.28 -11.08 1.56
N GLU A 42 22.77 -10.64 2.70
CA GLU A 42 22.80 -11.40 3.94
C GLU A 42 21.74 -12.51 3.99
N PHE A 43 20.62 -12.30 3.32
CA PHE A 43 19.45 -13.17 3.43
C PHE A 43 19.04 -13.79 2.08
N GLY A 44 20.02 -14.14 1.24
CA GLY A 44 19.75 -14.91 0.02
C GLY A 44 19.01 -14.13 -1.06
N ASN A 45 19.33 -12.87 -1.25
CA ASN A 45 18.72 -12.00 -2.26
C ASN A 45 17.22 -11.74 -2.04
N GLN A 46 16.77 -11.82 -0.81
CA GLN A 46 15.38 -11.52 -0.50
C GLN A 46 15.19 -10.00 -0.38
N VAL A 47 14.09 -9.54 -0.94
CA VAL A 47 13.65 -8.15 -0.82
C VAL A 47 12.46 -8.13 0.14
N TYR A 48 12.51 -7.22 1.11
CA TYR A 48 11.43 -7.04 2.06
C TYR A 48 10.49 -5.96 1.58
N TYR A 49 9.19 -6.16 1.80
CA TYR A 49 8.15 -5.21 1.39
C TYR A 49 7.31 -4.80 2.59
N GLN A 50 6.92 -3.53 2.60
CA GLN A 50 5.91 -2.99 3.50
C GLN A 50 4.77 -2.44 2.64
N GLU A 51 3.54 -2.86 2.93
CA GLU A 51 2.37 -2.50 2.14
C GLU A 51 1.39 -1.72 2.99
N TYR A 52 0.88 -0.61 2.45
CA TYR A 52 -0.09 0.23 3.15
C TYR A 52 -1.26 0.59 2.26
N LEU A 53 -2.46 0.47 2.83
CA LEU A 53 -3.66 1.02 2.23
C LEU A 53 -3.87 2.40 2.84
N VAL A 54 -3.92 3.43 2.01
CA VAL A 54 -3.99 4.83 2.43
C VAL A 54 -5.23 5.47 1.85
N VAL A 55 -6.07 6.00 2.72
CA VAL A 55 -7.25 6.77 2.31
C VAL A 55 -7.04 8.21 2.80
N THR A 56 -7.10 9.15 1.87
CA THR A 56 -7.02 10.57 2.20
C THR A 56 -8.44 11.12 2.22
N TYR A 57 -8.83 11.69 3.37
CA TYR A 57 -10.14 12.31 3.55
C TYR A 57 -10.07 13.80 3.22
N ASP A 58 -11.21 14.41 2.95
CA ASP A 58 -11.29 15.85 2.75
C ASP A 58 -10.71 16.57 3.96
N GLY A 59 -9.91 17.59 3.68
CA GLY A 59 -9.21 18.31 4.73
C GLY A 59 -7.82 17.76 5.05
N GLY A 60 -7.42 16.69 4.37
CA GLY A 60 -6.06 16.15 4.46
C GLY A 60 -5.83 15.09 5.52
N ALA A 61 -6.87 14.69 6.25
CA ALA A 61 -6.73 13.61 7.23
C ALA A 61 -6.48 12.29 6.51
N LEU A 62 -5.64 11.44 7.10
CA LEU A 62 -5.29 10.15 6.54
C LEU A 62 -5.83 9.00 7.39
N GLY A 63 -6.35 7.99 6.72
CA GLY A 63 -6.55 6.68 7.31
C GLY A 63 -5.54 5.72 6.70
N VAL A 64 -4.75 5.06 7.52
CA VAL A 64 -3.68 4.17 7.05
C VAL A 64 -3.81 2.81 7.71
N ARG A 65 -3.71 1.77 6.90
CA ARG A 65 -3.71 0.40 7.38
C ARG A 65 -2.58 -0.38 6.74
N SER A 66 -1.78 -1.05 7.56
CA SER A 66 -0.76 -1.98 7.08
C SER A 66 -1.45 -3.24 6.53
N CYS A 67 -1.05 -3.67 5.36
CA CYS A 67 -1.67 -4.78 4.64
C CYS A 67 -0.66 -5.89 4.32
N ASN A 68 0.41 -5.97 5.09
CA ASN A 68 1.46 -6.97 4.85
C ASN A 68 0.91 -8.39 4.95
N GLY A 69 1.09 -9.16 3.89
CA GLY A 69 0.68 -10.54 3.85
C GLY A 69 -0.83 -10.77 3.71
N ASN A 70 -1.61 -9.72 3.59
CA ASN A 70 -3.06 -9.86 3.45
C ASN A 70 -3.42 -10.36 2.05
N SER A 71 -4.49 -11.16 1.98
CA SER A 71 -5.06 -11.58 0.71
C SER A 71 -5.79 -10.41 0.04
N PHE A 72 -6.07 -10.56 -1.25
CA PHE A 72 -6.84 -9.58 -2.01
C PHE A 72 -8.20 -9.30 -1.34
N THR A 73 -8.90 -10.36 -0.94
CA THR A 73 -10.20 -10.24 -0.28
C THR A 73 -10.10 -9.49 1.05
N ALA A 74 -9.08 -9.80 1.85
CA ALA A 74 -8.88 -9.13 3.13
C ALA A 74 -8.64 -7.64 2.96
N ILE A 75 -7.91 -7.25 1.90
CA ILE A 75 -7.65 -5.84 1.62
C ILE A 75 -8.95 -5.12 1.23
N PHE A 76 -9.81 -5.77 0.45
CA PHE A 76 -11.10 -5.18 0.12
C PHE A 76 -11.99 -5.00 1.34
N GLU A 77 -11.96 -5.94 2.26
CA GLU A 77 -12.71 -5.83 3.51
C GLU A 77 -12.22 -4.65 4.35
N GLU A 78 -10.89 -4.47 4.42
CA GLU A 78 -10.31 -3.34 5.13
C GLU A 78 -10.68 -2.01 4.47
N LEU A 79 -10.62 -1.96 3.14
CA LEU A 79 -11.02 -0.77 2.40
C LEU A 79 -12.48 -0.41 2.66
N ALA A 80 -13.37 -1.39 2.62
CA ALA A 80 -14.79 -1.17 2.89
C ALA A 80 -15.02 -0.57 4.28
N LYS A 81 -14.32 -1.08 5.28
CA LYS A 81 -14.40 -0.54 6.64
C LYS A 81 -13.92 0.91 6.72
N MET A 82 -12.83 1.23 6.04
CA MET A 82 -12.31 2.59 6.02
C MET A 82 -13.27 3.55 5.33
N LEU A 83 -13.89 3.12 4.24
CA LEU A 83 -14.85 3.93 3.50
C LEU A 83 -16.15 4.15 4.29
N ASP A 84 -16.52 3.22 5.15
CA ASP A 84 -17.71 3.35 6.00
C ASP A 84 -17.46 4.13 7.29
N GLY A 85 -16.32 4.80 7.37
CA GLY A 85 -15.98 5.60 8.53
C GLY A 85 -15.22 4.85 9.60
N GLY A 86 -14.83 3.63 9.34
CA GLY A 86 -13.88 2.90 10.17
C GLY A 86 -12.52 3.56 10.04
N TYR A 87 -12.03 4.13 11.12
CA TYR A 87 -10.79 4.87 11.11
C TYR A 87 -9.66 3.98 11.60
N TYR A 88 -8.70 3.72 10.73
CA TYR A 88 -7.49 2.98 11.06
C TYR A 88 -6.29 3.90 10.91
N ASP A 89 -5.56 4.07 11.98
CA ASP A 89 -4.50 5.07 12.04
C ASP A 89 -3.14 4.43 12.28
N GLU A 90 -2.52 3.99 11.19
CA GLU A 90 -1.11 3.57 11.20
C GLU A 90 -0.26 4.62 10.45
N VAL A 91 -0.65 5.89 10.56
CA VAL A 91 -0.01 7.00 9.88
C VAL A 91 1.46 7.12 10.25
N GLN A 92 1.79 6.89 11.51
CA GLN A 92 3.18 6.98 11.95
C GLN A 92 4.06 5.93 11.26
N ASP A 93 3.55 4.70 11.09
CA ASP A 93 4.29 3.65 10.39
C ASP A 93 4.55 4.03 8.95
N LEU A 94 3.56 4.62 8.28
CA LEU A 94 3.72 5.10 6.91
C LEU A 94 4.78 6.20 6.83
N HIS A 95 4.73 7.18 7.73
CA HIS A 95 5.71 8.26 7.76
C HIS A 95 7.10 7.75 8.06
N ASP A 96 7.24 6.76 8.91
CA ASP A 96 8.54 6.16 9.21
C ASP A 96 9.14 5.53 7.96
N CYS A 97 8.35 4.86 7.15
CA CYS A 97 8.81 4.32 5.88
C CYS A 97 9.17 5.41 4.88
N GLU A 98 8.34 6.46 4.78
CA GLU A 98 8.57 7.57 3.86
C GLU A 98 9.85 8.33 4.18
N ASN A 99 10.20 8.43 5.46
CA ASN A 99 11.38 9.16 5.92
C ASN A 99 12.60 8.26 6.13
N SER A 100 12.48 6.97 5.86
CA SER A 100 13.56 6.01 6.05
C SER A 100 14.58 6.09 4.93
N GLU A 101 15.86 5.90 5.28
CA GLU A 101 16.92 5.72 4.29
C GLU A 101 16.95 4.29 3.75
N LEU A 102 16.33 3.36 4.48
CA LEU A 102 16.32 1.93 4.14
C LEU A 102 15.14 1.54 3.25
N TRP A 103 13.99 2.14 3.49
CA TRP A 103 12.76 1.83 2.75
C TRP A 103 12.55 2.84 1.65
N LYS A 104 12.31 2.36 0.45
CA LYS A 104 12.05 3.21 -0.72
C LYS A 104 10.72 2.81 -1.35
N GLU A 105 9.93 3.80 -1.71
CA GLU A 105 8.67 3.53 -2.37
C GLU A 105 8.94 2.87 -3.72
N ALA A 106 8.29 1.74 -3.95
CA ALA A 106 8.41 0.99 -5.19
C ALA A 106 7.36 1.47 -6.19
N SER A 107 7.77 1.67 -7.44
CA SER A 107 6.84 1.99 -8.51
C SER A 107 6.11 0.73 -8.96
N LEU A 108 4.98 0.92 -9.62
CA LEU A 108 4.24 -0.20 -10.19
C LEU A 108 5.09 -1.00 -11.19
N GLU A 109 5.91 -0.29 -11.98
CA GLU A 109 6.82 -0.91 -12.94
C GLU A 109 7.85 -1.81 -12.27
N GLU A 110 8.43 -1.34 -11.15
CA GLU A 110 9.36 -2.15 -10.37
C GLU A 110 8.70 -3.41 -9.81
N LEU A 111 7.47 -3.29 -9.33
CA LEU A 111 6.73 -4.43 -8.80
C LEU A 111 6.41 -5.45 -9.89
N GLU A 112 6.06 -4.99 -11.09
CA GLU A 112 5.81 -5.86 -12.22
C GLU A 112 7.08 -6.63 -12.63
N GLU A 113 8.21 -5.96 -12.64
CA GLU A 113 9.50 -6.57 -12.96
C GLU A 113 9.88 -7.63 -11.93
N ASP A 114 9.78 -7.30 -10.65
CA ASP A 114 10.09 -8.23 -9.57
C ASP A 114 9.16 -9.46 -9.61
N TYR A 115 7.91 -9.25 -9.97
CA TYR A 115 6.93 -10.33 -10.06
C TYR A 115 7.23 -11.28 -11.23
N LYS A 116 7.66 -10.73 -12.36
CA LYS A 116 7.99 -11.54 -13.55
C LYS A 116 9.26 -12.38 -13.36
N ASN A 117 10.18 -11.92 -12.55
CA ASN A 117 11.46 -12.57 -12.34
C ASN A 117 11.43 -13.68 -11.29
N LYS A 118 10.27 -14.17 -10.98
CA LYS A 118 10.09 -15.23 -9.98
C LYS A 118 9.72 -16.58 -10.54
#